data_e917aa650b9718eaf5e32efa6b5da2ad
#
_entry.id   e917aa650b9718eaf5e32efa6b5da2ad
#
_cell.length_a   1.000
_cell.length_b   1.000
_cell.length_c   1.000
_cell.angle_alpha   90.00
_cell.angle_beta   90.00
_cell.angle_gamma   90.00
#
_symmetry.space_group_name_H-M   'P 1'
#
loop_
_entity.id
_entity.type
_entity.pdbx_description
1 polymer ?
#
loop_
_entity_poly.entity_id
_entity_poly.type
_entity_poly.pdbx_seq_one_letter_code
_entity_poly.pdbx_strand_id
1 'polypeptide(L)'
;PHEQQKMLQIIQKTSANGVFFISGDVHYSEISKLKTKNTYPIYDFTSSGLSSTWEFATPNKNRIEGPVMDNHFGLITIDWKTKGTTVKMETWDIKDNQRIEYSFPLKELQLKE
;
A
#
# COMPACT_ATOMS: atom_id res chain seq x y z
N PRO A 1 3.82 -6.26 15.38
CA PRO A 1 3.66 -6.93 16.67
C PRO A 1 2.22 -7.25 17.01
N HIS A 2 1.81 -6.99 18.24
CA HIS A 2 0.55 -7.47 18.79
C HIS A 2 -0.70 -6.92 18.09
N GLU A 3 -0.72 -5.62 17.81
CA GLU A 3 -1.87 -4.98 17.16
C GLU A 3 -1.98 -5.38 15.68
N GLN A 4 -0.85 -5.57 15.01
CA GLN A 4 -0.84 -6.05 13.64
C GLN A 4 -1.45 -7.45 13.55
N GLN A 5 -1.11 -8.33 14.48
CA GLN A 5 -1.68 -9.67 14.55
C GLN A 5 -3.18 -9.64 14.79
N LYS A 6 -3.64 -8.76 15.66
CA LYS A 6 -5.08 -8.57 15.91
C LYS A 6 -5.82 -8.14 14.67
N MET A 7 -5.24 -7.21 13.90
CA MET A 7 -5.84 -6.74 12.65
C MET A 7 -5.99 -7.88 11.66
N LEU A 8 -4.94 -8.69 11.49
CA LEU A 8 -4.99 -9.85 10.60
C LEU A 8 -6.02 -10.87 11.05
N GLN A 9 -6.15 -11.10 12.36
CA GLN A 9 -7.17 -11.99 12.91
C GLN A 9 -8.58 -11.48 12.62
N ILE A 10 -8.80 -10.19 12.73
CA ILE A 10 -10.11 -9.58 12.42
C ILE A 10 -10.46 -9.79 10.96
N ILE A 11 -9.51 -9.58 10.04
CA ILE A 11 -9.72 -9.81 8.62
C ILE A 11 -10.13 -11.26 8.37
N GLN A 12 -9.46 -12.21 9.01
CA GLN A 12 -9.77 -13.63 8.87
C GLN A 12 -11.15 -13.96 9.45
N LYS A 13 -11.43 -13.50 10.67
CA LYS A 13 -12.69 -13.79 11.36
C LYS A 13 -13.90 -13.23 10.65
N THR A 14 -13.76 -12.05 10.06
CA THR A 14 -14.88 -11.38 9.37
C THR A 14 -14.97 -11.78 7.91
N SER A 15 -14.04 -12.58 7.42
CA SER A 15 -13.93 -12.96 6.01
C SER A 15 -13.88 -11.74 5.08
N ALA A 16 -13.26 -10.65 5.53
CA ALA A 16 -13.16 -9.43 4.75
C ALA A 16 -12.18 -9.61 3.60
N ASN A 17 -12.64 -9.41 2.39
CA ASN A 17 -11.80 -9.38 1.20
C ASN A 17 -11.54 -7.93 0.78
N GLY A 18 -10.47 -7.73 0.01
CA GLY A 18 -10.19 -6.42 -0.57
C GLY A 18 -9.63 -5.40 0.40
N VAL A 19 -9.00 -5.84 1.49
CA VAL A 19 -8.42 -4.93 2.48
C VAL A 19 -6.99 -4.58 2.11
N PHE A 20 -6.69 -3.31 2.06
CA PHE A 20 -5.32 -2.79 2.01
C PHE A 20 -5.26 -1.53 2.87
N PHE A 21 -4.07 -1.06 3.19
CA PHE A 21 -3.88 0.06 4.10
C PHE A 21 -3.30 1.26 3.40
N ILE A 22 -3.66 2.44 3.87
CA ILE A 22 -3.00 3.69 3.52
C ILE A 22 -2.47 4.30 4.80
N SER A 23 -1.23 4.79 4.75
CA SER A 23 -0.51 5.26 5.93
C SER A 23 0.15 6.60 5.68
N GLY A 24 0.55 7.26 6.75
CA GLY A 24 1.23 8.54 6.69
C GLY A 24 2.31 8.66 7.76
N ASP A 25 2.55 9.89 8.20
CA ASP A 25 3.45 10.28 9.29
C ASP A 25 4.95 10.26 8.97
N VAL A 26 5.42 9.38 8.12
CA VAL A 26 6.87 9.17 7.91
C VAL A 26 7.51 10.10 6.87
N HIS A 27 6.74 10.97 6.24
CA HIS A 27 7.20 12.00 5.30
C HIS A 27 7.99 11.49 4.09
N TYR A 28 7.71 10.25 3.68
CA TYR A 28 8.17 9.70 2.41
C TYR A 28 7.09 8.78 1.85
N SER A 29 7.29 8.29 0.63
CA SER A 29 6.32 7.40 0.00
C SER A 29 6.92 6.03 -0.26
N GLU A 30 6.15 5.00 0.03
CA GLU A 30 6.54 3.62 -0.24
C GLU A 30 5.32 2.71 -0.34
N ILE A 31 5.50 1.57 -0.98
CA ILE A 31 4.53 0.48 -0.94
C ILE A 31 5.18 -0.71 -0.25
N SER A 32 4.48 -1.28 0.71
CA SER A 32 4.88 -2.49 1.40
C SER A 32 3.91 -3.62 1.09
N LYS A 33 4.41 -4.84 1.10
CA LYS A 33 3.61 -6.05 0.86
C LYS A 33 3.97 -7.08 1.92
N LEU A 34 3.04 -7.35 2.81
CA LEU A 34 3.20 -8.37 3.85
C LEU A 34 2.52 -9.66 3.40
N LYS A 35 3.30 -10.73 3.29
CA LYS A 35 2.78 -12.05 2.98
C LYS A 35 2.59 -12.84 4.26
N THR A 36 1.42 -13.40 4.45
CA THR A 36 1.13 -14.25 5.60
C THR A 36 0.53 -15.57 5.13
N LYS A 37 0.57 -16.59 6.01
CA LYS A 37 0.11 -17.94 5.64
C LYS A 37 -1.41 -18.05 5.53
N ASN A 38 -2.14 -17.28 6.30
CA ASN A 38 -3.57 -17.47 6.52
C ASN A 38 -4.45 -16.40 5.90
N THR A 39 -3.86 -15.48 5.15
CA THR A 39 -4.60 -14.44 4.46
C THR A 39 -3.92 -14.14 3.13
N TYR A 40 -4.56 -13.28 2.34
CA TYR A 40 -3.98 -12.76 1.11
C TYR A 40 -2.88 -11.73 1.45
N PRO A 41 -2.05 -11.32 0.48
CA PRO A 41 -1.04 -10.30 0.73
C PRO A 41 -1.68 -9.01 1.21
N ILE A 42 -1.07 -8.38 2.21
CA ILE A 42 -1.55 -7.10 2.74
C ILE A 42 -0.63 -6.01 2.22
N TYR A 43 -1.20 -5.08 1.46
CA TYR A 43 -0.50 -3.92 0.96
C TYR A 43 -0.69 -2.73 1.89
N ASP A 44 0.35 -1.93 2.03
CA ASP A 44 0.30 -0.67 2.74
C ASP A 44 0.95 0.39 1.85
N PHE A 45 0.16 1.36 1.43
CA PHE A 45 0.63 2.49 0.65
C PHE A 45 0.82 3.69 1.58
N THR A 46 2.08 4.07 1.77
CA THR A 46 2.47 5.21 2.59
C THR A 46 2.74 6.40 1.69
N SER A 47 2.14 7.54 2.00
CA SER A 47 2.38 8.78 1.26
C SER A 47 2.05 9.97 2.15
N SER A 48 3.09 10.64 2.67
CA SER A 48 2.89 11.73 3.63
C SER A 48 3.96 12.82 3.52
N GLY A 49 4.50 13.04 2.34
CA GLY A 49 5.54 14.03 2.11
C GLY A 49 5.09 15.22 1.25
N LEU A 50 3.84 15.67 1.39
CA LEU A 50 3.31 16.75 0.55
C LEU A 50 4.05 18.08 0.78
N SER A 51 4.28 18.44 2.03
CA SER A 51 4.91 19.72 2.39
C SER A 51 6.22 19.59 3.14
N SER A 52 6.58 18.37 3.55
CA SER A 52 7.78 18.10 4.34
C SER A 52 8.27 16.70 4.06
N THR A 53 9.57 16.52 3.96
CA THR A 53 10.17 15.21 3.70
C THR A 53 11.25 14.92 4.74
N TRP A 54 11.54 13.64 4.95
CA TRP A 54 12.67 13.19 5.75
C TRP A 54 13.89 12.97 4.86
N GLU A 55 15.08 13.03 5.45
CA GLU A 55 16.33 12.82 4.70
C GLU A 55 16.60 11.35 4.41
N PHE A 56 16.04 10.45 5.21
CA PHE A 56 16.21 9.01 5.02
C PHE A 56 14.99 8.26 5.50
N ALA A 57 14.77 7.10 4.89
CA ALA A 57 13.64 6.24 5.20
C ALA A 57 14.04 5.19 6.24
N THR A 58 13.08 4.81 7.10
CA THR A 58 13.24 3.69 8.02
C THR A 58 13.39 2.39 7.23
N PRO A 59 14.32 1.50 7.62
CA PRO A 59 14.43 0.19 6.98
C PRO A 59 13.11 -0.58 7.06
N ASN A 60 12.71 -1.18 5.94
CA ASN A 60 11.46 -1.93 5.84
C ASN A 60 11.67 -3.12 4.91
N LYS A 61 11.74 -4.32 5.49
CA LYS A 61 11.98 -5.55 4.72
C LYS A 61 10.83 -5.92 3.80
N ASN A 62 9.65 -5.35 4.03
CA ASN A 62 8.46 -5.62 3.22
C ASN A 62 8.25 -4.59 2.11
N ARG A 63 9.14 -3.60 2.00
CA ARG A 63 9.05 -2.59 0.95
C ARG A 63 9.26 -3.21 -0.41
N ILE A 64 8.33 -2.94 -1.33
CA ILE A 64 8.43 -3.39 -2.72
C ILE A 64 8.60 -2.24 -3.70
N GLU A 65 8.23 -1.01 -3.31
CA GLU A 65 8.41 0.19 -4.12
C GLU A 65 8.81 1.36 -3.24
N GLY A 66 9.66 2.23 -3.77
CA GLY A 66 10.15 3.40 -3.05
C GLY A 66 11.45 3.11 -2.28
N PRO A 67 11.86 3.94 -1.32
CA PRO A 67 11.13 5.13 -0.87
C PRO A 67 11.29 6.32 -1.82
N VAL A 68 10.28 7.18 -1.86
CA VAL A 68 10.34 8.48 -2.55
C VAL A 68 10.51 9.55 -1.49
N MET A 69 11.64 10.25 -1.54
CA MET A 69 12.06 11.18 -0.49
C MET A 69 11.80 12.66 -0.86
N ASP A 70 11.41 12.93 -2.09
CA ASP A 70 11.06 14.28 -2.52
C ASP A 70 9.60 14.59 -2.18
N ASN A 71 9.24 15.88 -2.17
CA ASN A 71 7.84 16.26 -1.96
C ASN A 71 6.95 15.59 -3.00
N HIS A 72 5.83 15.02 -2.54
CA HIS A 72 5.00 14.15 -3.38
C HIS A 72 3.57 14.09 -2.88
N PHE A 73 2.72 13.50 -3.70
CA PHE A 73 1.38 13.03 -3.28
C PHE A 73 1.16 11.63 -3.83
N GLY A 74 0.28 10.89 -3.17
CA GLY A 74 -0.13 9.57 -3.61
C GLY A 74 -1.50 9.62 -4.29
N LEU A 75 -1.71 8.74 -5.25
CA LEU A 75 -2.97 8.61 -5.97
C LEU A 75 -3.33 7.13 -6.07
N ILE A 76 -4.54 6.79 -5.64
CA ILE A 76 -5.06 5.44 -5.79
C ILE A 76 -6.21 5.49 -6.78
N THR A 77 -6.10 4.69 -7.83
CA THR A 77 -7.15 4.58 -8.84
C THR A 77 -7.70 3.15 -8.82
N ILE A 78 -9.02 3.03 -8.69
CA ILE A 78 -9.68 1.74 -8.75
C ILE A 78 -10.47 1.70 -10.05
N ASP A 79 -10.10 0.77 -10.92
CA ASP A 79 -10.76 0.57 -12.21
C ASP A 79 -11.78 -0.56 -12.08
N TRP A 80 -13.05 -0.19 -11.99
CA TRP A 80 -14.16 -1.12 -11.76
C TRP A 80 -14.62 -1.75 -13.07
N LYS A 81 -13.87 -2.71 -13.57
CA LYS A 81 -14.28 -3.42 -14.78
C LYS A 81 -15.01 -4.70 -14.47
N THR A 82 -15.95 -5.07 -15.34
CA THR A 82 -16.75 -6.31 -15.21
C THR A 82 -15.84 -7.55 -15.12
N LYS A 83 -14.70 -7.52 -15.79
CA LYS A 83 -13.74 -8.63 -15.82
C LYS A 83 -12.41 -8.22 -15.20
N GLY A 84 -12.39 -7.95 -13.91
CA GLY A 84 -11.14 -7.75 -13.23
C GLY A 84 -10.89 -6.31 -12.84
N THR A 85 -11.50 -5.94 -11.72
CA THR A 85 -11.20 -4.69 -11.04
C THR A 85 -9.71 -4.65 -10.69
N THR A 86 -9.04 -3.55 -11.01
CA THR A 86 -7.64 -3.35 -10.65
C THR A 86 -7.49 -2.15 -9.73
N VAL A 87 -6.49 -2.22 -8.87
CA VAL A 87 -6.08 -1.12 -7.99
C VAL A 87 -4.72 -0.65 -8.46
N LYS A 88 -4.59 0.65 -8.71
CA LYS A 88 -3.31 1.25 -9.10
C LYS A 88 -2.91 2.28 -8.06
N MET A 89 -1.68 2.18 -7.57
CA MET A 89 -1.10 3.10 -6.60
C MET A 89 0.03 3.86 -7.29
N GLU A 90 -0.02 5.18 -7.22
CA GLU A 90 0.98 6.06 -7.86
C GLU A 90 1.50 7.08 -6.88
N THR A 91 2.78 7.41 -7.01
CA THR A 91 3.37 8.56 -6.32
C THR A 91 3.92 9.51 -7.36
N TRP A 92 3.51 10.76 -7.27
CA TRP A 92 3.92 11.84 -8.16
C TRP A 92 4.64 12.91 -7.36
N ASP A 93 5.76 13.40 -7.86
CA ASP A 93 6.49 14.48 -7.20
C ASP A 93 6.00 15.86 -7.67
N ILE A 94 6.51 16.91 -7.05
CA ILE A 94 6.10 18.28 -7.37
C ILE A 94 6.59 18.76 -8.73
N LYS A 95 7.48 18.01 -9.38
CA LYS A 95 7.97 18.30 -10.72
C LYS A 95 7.21 17.53 -11.79
N ASP A 96 6.07 16.94 -11.41
CA ASP A 96 5.21 16.17 -12.32
C ASP A 96 5.86 14.89 -12.84
N ASN A 97 6.73 14.30 -12.05
CA ASN A 97 7.31 13.00 -12.37
C ASN A 97 6.58 11.89 -11.60
N GLN A 98 6.22 10.83 -12.32
CA GLN A 98 5.70 9.63 -11.69
C GLN A 98 6.87 8.84 -11.12
N ARG A 99 6.88 8.68 -9.81
CA ARG A 99 7.99 8.05 -9.08
C ARG A 99 7.69 6.60 -8.69
N ILE A 100 6.42 6.29 -8.46
CA ILE A 100 5.94 4.93 -8.18
C ILE A 100 4.71 4.70 -9.05
N GLU A 101 4.64 3.52 -9.65
CA GLU A 101 3.44 2.99 -10.27
C GLU A 101 3.38 1.50 -9.98
N TYR A 102 2.35 1.07 -9.27
CA TYR A 102 2.17 -0.33 -8.93
C TYR A 102 0.69 -0.70 -9.02
N SER A 103 0.39 -1.76 -9.74
CA SER A 103 -0.99 -2.21 -9.93
C SER A 103 -1.13 -3.67 -9.51
N PHE A 104 -2.29 -4.01 -8.99
CA PHE A 104 -2.62 -5.41 -8.71
C PHE A 104 -4.12 -5.64 -8.95
N PRO A 105 -4.51 -6.88 -9.33
CA PRO A 105 -5.92 -7.18 -9.47
C PRO A 105 -6.56 -7.30 -8.08
N LEU A 106 -7.76 -6.74 -7.92
CA LEU A 106 -8.46 -6.78 -6.64
C LEU A 106 -8.70 -8.22 -6.17
N LYS A 107 -8.88 -9.15 -7.10
CA LYS A 107 -9.07 -10.57 -6.77
C LYS A 107 -7.90 -11.21 -6.02
N GLU A 108 -6.71 -10.58 -6.07
CA GLU A 108 -5.55 -11.02 -5.30
C GLU A 108 -5.82 -10.91 -3.79
N LEU A 109 -6.71 -9.99 -3.40
CA LEU A 109 -7.06 -9.72 -2.02
C LEU A 109 -8.30 -10.50 -1.61
N GLN A 110 -8.29 -11.80 -1.81
CA GLN A 110 -9.39 -12.69 -1.43
C GLN A 110 -8.88 -13.82 -0.55
N LEU A 111 -9.62 -14.08 0.52
CA LEU A 111 -9.34 -15.22 1.38
C LEU A 111 -9.60 -16.50 0.60
N LYS A 112 -8.74 -17.48 0.79
CA LYS A 112 -8.92 -18.81 0.19
C LYS A 112 -9.98 -19.56 0.98
N GLU A 113 -10.89 -20.19 0.26
CA GLU A 113 -11.90 -21.06 0.86
C GLU A 113 -11.28 -22.39 1.30
#